data_a76c4d82dfebf4db3e8bd70e98a96711
#
_entry.id   a76c4d82dfebf4db3e8bd70e98a96711
#
_cell.length_a   1.000
_cell.length_b   1.000
_cell.length_c   1.000
_cell.angle_alpha   90.00
_cell.angle_beta   90.00
_cell.angle_gamma   90.00
#
_symmetry.space_group_name_H-M   'P 1'
#
loop_
_entity.id
_entity.type
_entity.pdbx_description
1 polymer ?
#
loop_
_entity_poly.entity_id
_entity_poly.type
_entity_poly.pdbx_seq_one_letter_code
_entity_poly.pdbx_strand_id
1 'polypeptide(L)'
;TQVLEELDRSEQYRGTPLEGLDAFQRQLKRFDIKVSGPGSDPVERFFATSAGAALFPEYVSRAVRQGMERVSQVNDLVATVTRIDGMDYRTIDAEDETWQAAVVSEGAQLPQTTLRLGSGLVPLHKRGRVLSSSYEALRFQKLDLLTVALGQIGAGIAAAQLEDAVDVLINGDGSKDGITFASSTSLSYADFLKLWGSLAPYQLNAIAAGTDGIQKLLQISEFKDAQAGLNFQGTGKLVTPLGAALVHVPGMEEGKIIALDKNCALEMVQAGDVLVDSDKLIDRQLEKISVSAIAGFARIFEGAAQGVSYTVE
;
A
#
# COMPACT_ATOMS: atom_id res chain seq x y z
N THR A 1 -19.60 -5.54 0.04
CA THR A 1 -19.70 -5.72 -1.44
C THR A 1 -20.06 -7.14 -1.81
N GLN A 2 -19.38 -8.17 -1.27
CA GLN A 2 -19.69 -9.59 -1.58
C GLN A 2 -21.14 -9.96 -1.27
N VAL A 3 -21.64 -9.60 -0.10
CA VAL A 3 -23.04 -9.87 0.31
C VAL A 3 -24.04 -9.18 -0.63
N LEU A 4 -23.75 -7.96 -1.06
CA LEU A 4 -24.61 -7.26 -2.04
C LEU A 4 -24.60 -7.95 -3.41
N GLU A 5 -23.44 -8.45 -3.87
CA GLU A 5 -23.32 -9.15 -5.15
C GLU A 5 -23.99 -10.55 -5.11
N GLU A 6 -23.97 -11.23 -3.97
CA GLU A 6 -24.70 -12.48 -3.76
C GLU A 6 -26.21 -12.28 -3.82
N LEU A 7 -26.72 -11.17 -3.27
CA LEU A 7 -28.14 -10.83 -3.25
C LEU A 7 -28.63 -10.24 -4.58
N ASP A 8 -27.77 -9.58 -5.33
CA ASP A 8 -28.08 -8.84 -6.55
C ASP A 8 -27.07 -9.17 -7.65
N ARG A 9 -27.20 -10.37 -8.24
CA ARG A 9 -26.22 -10.94 -9.19
C ARG A 9 -26.21 -10.19 -10.51
N SER A 10 -25.01 -9.84 -10.98
CA SER A 10 -24.79 -9.08 -12.22
C SER A 10 -25.33 -9.77 -13.47
N GLU A 11 -25.39 -11.10 -13.48
CA GLU A 11 -25.90 -11.89 -14.61
C GLU A 11 -27.36 -11.60 -14.98
N GLN A 12 -28.16 -11.16 -14.01
CA GLN A 12 -29.60 -10.85 -14.20
C GLN A 12 -29.83 -9.56 -15.02
N TYR A 13 -28.79 -8.75 -15.22
CA TYR A 13 -28.89 -7.42 -15.82
C TYR A 13 -28.31 -7.33 -17.23
N ARG A 14 -27.96 -8.47 -17.87
CA ARG A 14 -27.51 -8.50 -19.27
C ARG A 14 -28.56 -7.90 -20.20
N GLY A 15 -28.16 -6.99 -21.07
CA GLY A 15 -29.06 -6.30 -22.00
C GLY A 15 -29.91 -5.20 -21.38
N THR A 16 -29.68 -4.82 -20.12
CA THR A 16 -30.38 -3.73 -19.44
C THR A 16 -29.48 -2.51 -19.27
N PRO A 17 -30.05 -1.29 -19.01
CA PRO A 17 -29.26 -0.10 -18.68
C PRO A 17 -28.41 -0.21 -17.38
N LEU A 18 -28.52 -1.32 -16.67
CA LEU A 18 -27.78 -1.63 -15.45
C LEU A 18 -26.63 -2.63 -15.71
N GLU A 19 -26.46 -3.07 -16.95
CA GLU A 19 -25.34 -3.92 -17.34
C GLU A 19 -24.01 -3.21 -17.13
N GLY A 20 -23.00 -3.93 -16.64
CA GLY A 20 -21.69 -3.38 -16.34
C GLY A 20 -21.56 -2.61 -15.02
N LEU A 21 -22.68 -2.41 -14.29
CA LEU A 21 -22.66 -1.84 -12.95
C LEU A 21 -22.52 -2.93 -11.91
N ASP A 22 -21.76 -2.65 -10.85
CA ASP A 22 -21.73 -3.53 -9.68
C ASP A 22 -23.01 -3.41 -8.83
N ALA A 23 -23.20 -4.32 -7.87
CA ALA A 23 -24.39 -4.37 -7.03
C ALA A 23 -24.63 -3.06 -6.26
N PHE A 24 -23.56 -2.43 -5.74
CA PHE A 24 -23.68 -1.15 -5.05
C PHE A 24 -24.13 -0.02 -5.97
N GLN A 25 -23.54 0.07 -7.16
CA GLN A 25 -23.93 1.07 -8.17
C GLN A 25 -25.37 0.90 -8.64
N ARG A 26 -25.84 -0.36 -8.77
CA ARG A 26 -27.24 -0.65 -9.09
C ARG A 26 -28.18 -0.18 -7.99
N GLN A 27 -27.83 -0.40 -6.71
CA GLN A 27 -28.61 0.08 -5.58
C GLN A 27 -28.63 1.60 -5.51
N LEU A 28 -27.50 2.28 -5.74
CA LEU A 28 -27.46 3.75 -5.84
C LEU A 28 -28.42 4.28 -6.91
N LYS A 29 -28.46 3.65 -8.10
CA LYS A 29 -29.43 4.00 -9.15
C LYS A 29 -30.88 3.73 -8.75
N ARG A 30 -31.14 2.62 -8.04
CA ARG A 30 -32.49 2.27 -7.54
C ARG A 30 -33.04 3.31 -6.57
N PHE A 31 -32.17 3.86 -5.71
CA PHE A 31 -32.53 4.93 -4.76
C PHE A 31 -32.35 6.33 -5.32
N ASP A 32 -31.99 6.48 -6.59
CA ASP A 32 -31.69 7.74 -7.25
C ASP A 32 -30.69 8.59 -6.44
N ILE A 33 -29.57 7.97 -6.03
CA ILE A 33 -28.47 8.62 -5.28
C ILE A 33 -27.31 8.87 -6.23
N LYS A 34 -26.94 10.15 -6.45
CA LYS A 34 -25.82 10.57 -7.27
C LYS A 34 -24.64 10.95 -6.41
N VAL A 35 -23.64 10.10 -6.38
CA VAL A 35 -22.46 10.27 -5.49
C VAL A 35 -21.34 11.12 -6.09
N SER A 36 -21.38 11.43 -7.39
CA SER A 36 -20.28 12.13 -8.07
C SER A 36 -20.76 13.14 -9.12
N GLY A 37 -19.90 14.11 -9.45
CA GLY A 37 -20.11 15.10 -10.49
C GLY A 37 -20.88 16.32 -10.02
N PRO A 38 -21.10 17.31 -10.95
CA PRO A 38 -21.76 18.60 -10.63
C PRO A 38 -23.17 18.44 -10.07
N GLY A 39 -23.83 17.31 -10.37
CA GLY A 39 -25.17 16.98 -9.89
C GLY A 39 -25.18 16.04 -8.69
N SER A 40 -24.06 15.91 -7.95
CA SER A 40 -24.02 15.05 -6.76
C SER A 40 -25.02 15.49 -5.69
N ASP A 41 -25.65 14.51 -5.04
CA ASP A 41 -26.66 14.76 -4.02
C ASP A 41 -26.02 15.17 -2.68
N PRO A 42 -26.78 15.80 -1.78
CA PRO A 42 -26.36 16.00 -0.40
C PRO A 42 -26.31 14.65 0.34
N VAL A 43 -25.47 14.56 1.38
CA VAL A 43 -25.30 13.34 2.21
C VAL A 43 -26.63 12.87 2.81
N GLU A 44 -27.52 13.78 3.14
CA GLU A 44 -28.86 13.51 3.64
C GLU A 44 -29.66 12.53 2.75
N ARG A 45 -29.35 12.49 1.44
CA ARG A 45 -30.06 11.62 0.49
C ARG A 45 -29.91 10.12 0.87
N PHE A 46 -28.79 9.72 1.42
CA PHE A 46 -28.60 8.35 1.93
C PHE A 46 -29.56 8.03 3.08
N PHE A 47 -29.87 9.01 3.91
CA PHE A 47 -30.69 8.82 5.11
C PHE A 47 -32.18 9.07 4.88
N ALA A 48 -32.61 9.35 3.65
CA ALA A 48 -34.01 9.53 3.29
C ALA A 48 -34.83 8.24 3.49
N THR A 49 -34.20 7.07 3.40
CA THR A 49 -34.78 5.76 3.65
C THR A 49 -33.85 4.90 4.48
N SER A 50 -34.39 3.94 5.25
CA SER A 50 -33.57 3.00 6.03
C SER A 50 -32.68 2.12 5.13
N ALA A 51 -33.18 1.74 3.96
CA ALA A 51 -32.43 0.95 2.99
C ALA A 51 -31.31 1.77 2.32
N GLY A 52 -31.51 3.06 2.06
CA GLY A 52 -30.48 3.97 1.61
C GLY A 52 -29.38 4.16 2.67
N ALA A 53 -29.77 4.33 3.94
CA ALA A 53 -28.83 4.47 5.04
C ALA A 53 -27.89 3.26 5.19
N ALA A 54 -28.37 2.05 4.91
CA ALA A 54 -27.57 0.82 4.94
C ALA A 54 -26.46 0.79 3.86
N LEU A 55 -26.57 1.61 2.81
CA LEU A 55 -25.54 1.72 1.77
C LEU A 55 -24.42 2.70 2.13
N PHE A 56 -24.63 3.56 3.11
CA PHE A 56 -23.69 4.62 3.45
C PHE A 56 -22.31 4.09 3.92
N PRO A 57 -22.21 3.06 4.79
CA PRO A 57 -20.90 2.50 5.15
C PRO A 57 -20.11 1.95 3.95
N GLU A 58 -20.78 1.31 2.98
CA GLU A 58 -20.14 0.83 1.76
C GLU A 58 -19.64 2.00 0.88
N TYR A 59 -20.42 3.09 0.77
CA TYR A 59 -19.97 4.30 0.10
C TYR A 59 -18.69 4.86 0.74
N VAL A 60 -18.65 4.97 2.07
CA VAL A 60 -17.48 5.44 2.81
C VAL A 60 -16.29 4.53 2.58
N SER A 61 -16.47 3.21 2.73
CA SER A 61 -15.42 2.21 2.51
C SER A 61 -14.80 2.31 1.12
N ARG A 62 -15.63 2.49 0.07
CA ARG A 62 -15.17 2.64 -1.31
C ARG A 62 -14.40 3.94 -1.53
N ALA A 63 -14.89 5.04 -1.00
CA ALA A 63 -14.21 6.34 -1.13
C ALA A 63 -12.83 6.31 -0.46
N VAL A 64 -12.71 5.67 0.70
CA VAL A 64 -11.45 5.51 1.39
C VAL A 64 -10.50 4.58 0.63
N ARG A 65 -10.98 3.41 0.16
CA ARG A 65 -10.17 2.50 -0.66
C ARG A 65 -9.65 3.17 -1.93
N GLN A 66 -10.49 3.92 -2.62
CA GLN A 66 -10.07 4.69 -3.79
C GLN A 66 -8.99 5.72 -3.44
N GLY A 67 -9.08 6.34 -2.26
CA GLY A 67 -8.05 7.24 -1.74
C GLY A 67 -6.74 6.51 -1.44
N MET A 68 -6.81 5.34 -0.83
CA MET A 68 -5.64 4.48 -0.59
C MET A 68 -4.98 4.07 -1.90
N GLU A 69 -5.73 3.53 -2.85
CA GLU A 69 -5.22 3.05 -4.15
C GLU A 69 -4.56 4.15 -4.97
N ARG A 70 -5.10 5.38 -4.91
CA ARG A 70 -4.55 6.53 -5.67
C ARG A 70 -3.13 6.89 -5.26
N VAL A 71 -2.76 6.71 -4.00
CA VAL A 71 -1.49 7.17 -3.42
C VAL A 71 -0.59 5.99 -3.03
N SER A 72 -1.15 4.78 -2.96
CA SER A 72 -0.40 3.61 -2.50
C SER A 72 0.78 3.30 -3.41
N GLN A 73 1.98 3.44 -2.87
CA GLN A 73 3.25 2.96 -3.45
C GLN A 73 3.73 1.68 -2.77
N VAL A 74 2.95 1.13 -1.83
CA VAL A 74 3.29 -0.11 -1.12
C VAL A 74 3.48 -1.26 -2.11
N ASN A 75 2.66 -1.33 -3.16
CA ASN A 75 2.78 -2.35 -4.22
C ASN A 75 4.10 -2.28 -5.01
N ASP A 76 4.82 -1.17 -4.94
CA ASP A 76 6.15 -1.04 -5.54
C ASP A 76 7.26 -1.56 -4.62
N LEU A 77 6.95 -1.93 -3.37
CA LEU A 77 7.89 -2.46 -2.37
C LEU A 77 7.60 -3.91 -1.98
N VAL A 78 6.35 -4.38 -2.11
CA VAL A 78 5.94 -5.72 -1.64
C VAL A 78 5.84 -6.71 -2.78
N ALA A 79 6.23 -7.97 -2.50
CA ALA A 79 6.13 -9.09 -3.43
C ALA A 79 4.69 -9.62 -3.53
N THR A 80 4.00 -9.67 -2.40
CA THR A 80 2.65 -10.22 -2.30
C THR A 80 1.85 -9.54 -1.21
N VAL A 81 0.52 -9.60 -1.35
CA VAL A 81 -0.43 -9.15 -0.34
C VAL A 81 -1.27 -10.35 0.08
N THR A 82 -1.03 -10.82 1.31
CA THR A 82 -1.75 -11.94 1.91
C THR A 82 -2.93 -11.41 2.73
N ARG A 83 -4.13 -11.87 2.42
CA ARG A 83 -5.33 -11.52 3.18
C ARG A 83 -5.65 -12.60 4.19
N ILE A 84 -5.91 -12.18 5.42
CA ILE A 84 -6.23 -13.07 6.53
C ILE A 84 -7.51 -12.60 7.23
N ASP A 85 -8.23 -13.55 7.83
CA ASP A 85 -9.46 -13.29 8.58
C ASP A 85 -9.21 -13.14 10.10
N GLY A 86 -7.97 -13.34 10.55
CA GLY A 86 -7.56 -13.27 11.95
C GLY A 86 -6.47 -12.23 12.18
N MET A 87 -5.88 -12.27 13.39
CA MET A 87 -4.77 -11.39 13.79
C MET A 87 -3.44 -12.13 13.88
N ASP A 88 -3.43 -13.46 13.77
CA ASP A 88 -2.25 -14.29 13.90
C ASP A 88 -1.78 -14.79 12.54
N TYR A 89 -0.64 -14.31 12.10
CA TYR A 89 -0.01 -14.71 10.85
C TYR A 89 1.49 -14.90 11.02
N ARG A 90 2.04 -15.87 10.32
CA ARG A 90 3.48 -16.14 10.23
C ARG A 90 3.87 -16.23 8.78
N THR A 91 4.91 -15.51 8.39
CA THR A 91 5.47 -15.60 7.03
C THR A 91 6.30 -16.90 6.87
N ILE A 92 6.78 -17.14 5.67
CA ILE A 92 7.67 -18.25 5.37
C ILE A 92 9.11 -17.93 5.77
N ASP A 93 9.85 -18.97 6.13
CA ASP A 93 11.27 -18.89 6.39
C ASP A 93 12.00 -19.99 5.57
N ALA A 94 13.15 -19.65 4.97
CA ALA A 94 13.96 -20.57 4.21
C ALA A 94 15.22 -20.90 5.01
N GLU A 95 15.49 -22.20 5.22
CA GLU A 95 16.71 -22.62 5.93
C GLU A 95 18.00 -22.25 5.19
N ASP A 96 17.92 -22.15 3.86
CA ASP A 96 19.03 -21.79 2.98
C ASP A 96 18.50 -20.91 1.85
N GLU A 97 18.98 -19.68 1.78
CA GLU A 97 18.65 -18.73 0.72
C GLU A 97 19.55 -18.86 -0.53
N THR A 98 20.36 -19.94 -0.60
CA THR A 98 21.14 -20.25 -1.80
C THR A 98 20.24 -20.89 -2.86
N TRP A 99 19.63 -20.06 -3.70
CA TRP A 99 18.74 -20.49 -4.78
C TRP A 99 19.49 -21.00 -6.02
N GLN A 100 20.75 -21.46 -5.89
CA GLN A 100 21.58 -21.89 -7.01
C GLN A 100 21.19 -23.29 -7.49
N ALA A 101 20.85 -23.39 -8.77
CA ALA A 101 20.71 -24.67 -9.44
C ALA A 101 22.09 -25.28 -9.71
N ALA A 102 22.35 -26.48 -9.18
CA ALA A 102 23.58 -27.21 -9.43
C ALA A 102 23.46 -28.13 -10.63
N VAL A 103 24.57 -28.36 -11.34
CA VAL A 103 24.64 -29.44 -12.33
C VAL A 103 24.70 -30.76 -11.59
N VAL A 104 23.75 -31.65 -11.85
CA VAL A 104 23.61 -32.92 -11.14
C VAL A 104 23.82 -34.07 -12.15
N SER A 105 24.61 -35.07 -11.77
CA SER A 105 24.82 -36.29 -12.56
C SER A 105 23.55 -37.14 -12.58
N GLU A 106 23.42 -38.02 -13.56
CA GLU A 106 22.32 -38.97 -13.66
C GLU A 106 22.21 -39.82 -12.40
N GLY A 107 21.02 -39.83 -11.77
CA GLY A 107 20.75 -40.55 -10.52
C GLY A 107 21.23 -39.87 -9.24
N ALA A 108 21.88 -38.71 -9.29
CA ALA A 108 22.27 -37.97 -8.09
C ALA A 108 21.10 -37.10 -7.55
N GLN A 109 21.13 -36.83 -6.25
CA GLN A 109 20.11 -36.03 -5.58
C GLN A 109 20.24 -34.56 -5.97
N LEU A 110 19.10 -33.92 -6.29
CA LEU A 110 19.04 -32.48 -6.51
C LEU A 110 19.22 -31.71 -5.19
N PRO A 111 19.82 -30.50 -5.21
CA PRO A 111 19.84 -29.59 -4.05
C PRO A 111 18.42 -29.36 -3.54
N GLN A 112 18.26 -29.33 -2.23
CA GLN A 112 16.96 -29.16 -1.61
C GLN A 112 16.96 -27.90 -0.73
N THR A 113 15.97 -27.04 -0.91
CA THR A 113 15.68 -25.91 -0.02
C THR A 113 14.45 -26.25 0.81
N THR A 114 14.55 -26.11 2.13
CA THR A 114 13.45 -26.38 3.05
C THR A 114 12.77 -25.06 3.44
N LEU A 115 11.46 -24.95 3.18
CA LEU A 115 10.64 -23.84 3.64
C LEU A 115 9.92 -24.24 4.92
N ARG A 116 9.93 -23.36 5.92
CA ARG A 116 9.24 -23.50 7.19
C ARG A 116 8.34 -22.30 7.46
N LEU A 117 7.45 -22.42 8.42
CA LEU A 117 6.75 -21.25 8.98
C LEU A 117 7.73 -20.49 9.88
N GLY A 118 7.77 -19.19 9.75
CA GLY A 118 8.57 -18.31 10.59
C GLY A 118 8.28 -18.48 12.07
N SER A 119 9.27 -18.21 12.90
CA SER A 119 9.19 -18.40 14.37
C SER A 119 8.29 -17.36 15.03
N GLY A 120 8.27 -16.13 14.55
CA GLY A 120 7.51 -15.00 15.07
C GLY A 120 6.17 -14.77 14.38
N LEU A 121 5.27 -14.07 15.09
CA LEU A 121 4.04 -13.53 14.50
C LEU A 121 4.35 -12.21 13.84
N VAL A 122 3.75 -11.96 12.67
CA VAL A 122 3.83 -10.67 11.98
C VAL A 122 3.06 -9.62 12.77
N PRO A 123 3.69 -8.51 13.22
CA PRO A 123 2.99 -7.44 13.90
C PRO A 123 1.97 -6.77 12.98
N LEU A 124 0.71 -6.70 13.40
CA LEU A 124 -0.35 -6.05 12.65
C LEU A 124 -0.71 -4.71 13.30
N HIS A 125 -0.63 -3.63 12.53
CA HIS A 125 -0.94 -2.29 12.99
C HIS A 125 -2.32 -1.85 12.47
N LYS A 126 -3.17 -1.38 13.37
CA LYS A 126 -4.43 -0.73 13.02
C LYS A 126 -4.18 0.75 12.77
N ARG A 127 -4.42 1.19 11.54
CA ARG A 127 -4.33 2.60 11.12
C ARG A 127 -5.71 3.11 10.78
N GLY A 128 -6.08 4.29 11.25
CA GLY A 128 -7.42 4.82 10.98
C GLY A 128 -7.61 6.24 11.46
N ARG A 129 -8.79 6.79 11.14
CA ARG A 129 -9.19 8.13 11.54
C ARG A 129 -10.68 8.22 11.78
N VAL A 130 -11.10 9.13 12.67
CA VAL A 130 -12.49 9.48 12.89
C VAL A 130 -12.78 10.82 12.23
N LEU A 131 -13.76 10.84 11.34
CA LEU A 131 -14.36 12.06 10.82
C LEU A 131 -15.54 12.43 11.73
N SER A 132 -15.53 13.63 12.27
CA SER A 132 -16.65 14.17 13.09
C SER A 132 -17.23 15.38 12.38
N SER A 133 -18.54 15.41 12.20
CA SER A 133 -19.25 16.52 11.55
C SER A 133 -20.53 16.86 12.30
N SER A 134 -20.93 18.12 12.30
CA SER A 134 -22.26 18.51 12.80
C SER A 134 -23.38 18.03 11.88
N TYR A 135 -24.57 17.84 12.43
CA TYR A 135 -25.73 17.43 11.63
C TYR A 135 -26.01 18.40 10.48
N GLU A 136 -25.86 19.71 10.73
CA GLU A 136 -26.06 20.72 9.71
C GLU A 136 -25.01 20.63 8.60
N ALA A 137 -23.73 20.51 8.97
CA ALA A 137 -22.64 20.39 8.00
C ALA A 137 -22.81 19.14 7.13
N LEU A 138 -23.13 17.99 7.74
CA LEU A 138 -23.31 16.74 7.01
C LEU A 138 -24.54 16.77 6.11
N ARG A 139 -25.63 17.39 6.61
CA ARG A 139 -26.90 17.47 5.89
C ARG A 139 -26.78 18.22 4.54
N PHE A 140 -26.08 19.35 4.54
CA PHE A 140 -25.92 20.21 3.36
C PHE A 140 -24.67 19.87 2.53
N GLN A 141 -23.76 19.02 3.04
CA GLN A 141 -22.55 18.62 2.35
C GLN A 141 -22.87 17.76 1.13
N LYS A 142 -22.28 18.08 0.00
CA LYS A 142 -22.37 17.25 -1.20
C LYS A 142 -21.49 16.00 -1.10
N LEU A 143 -21.99 14.90 -1.65
CA LEU A 143 -21.32 13.61 -1.62
C LEU A 143 -19.96 13.60 -2.34
N ASP A 144 -19.81 14.33 -3.45
CA ASP A 144 -18.52 14.41 -4.14
C ASP A 144 -17.44 15.08 -3.28
N LEU A 145 -17.79 16.12 -2.50
CA LEU A 145 -16.84 16.77 -1.60
C LEU A 145 -16.53 15.88 -0.37
N LEU A 146 -17.52 15.16 0.13
CA LEU A 146 -17.29 14.14 1.17
C LEU A 146 -16.36 13.03 0.66
N THR A 147 -16.51 12.60 -0.61
CA THR A 147 -15.61 11.64 -1.25
C THR A 147 -14.16 12.13 -1.25
N VAL A 148 -13.91 13.41 -1.49
CA VAL A 148 -12.55 13.99 -1.44
C VAL A 148 -11.98 13.91 -0.01
N ALA A 149 -12.77 14.25 1.00
CA ALA A 149 -12.33 14.17 2.40
C ALA A 149 -12.04 12.73 2.83
N LEU A 150 -12.92 11.79 2.47
CA LEU A 150 -12.71 10.36 2.73
C LEU A 150 -11.51 9.80 1.97
N GLY A 151 -11.32 10.23 0.71
CA GLY A 151 -10.14 9.89 -0.09
C GLY A 151 -8.85 10.38 0.56
N GLN A 152 -8.85 11.55 1.20
CA GLN A 152 -7.69 12.06 1.94
C GLN A 152 -7.40 11.23 3.21
N ILE A 153 -8.44 10.71 3.89
CA ILE A 153 -8.25 9.76 4.99
C ILE A 153 -7.59 8.47 4.47
N GLY A 154 -8.08 7.95 3.34
CA GLY A 154 -7.49 6.79 2.69
C GLY A 154 -6.03 6.99 2.30
N ALA A 155 -5.70 8.14 1.71
CA ALA A 155 -4.33 8.52 1.38
C ALA A 155 -3.42 8.54 2.62
N GLY A 156 -3.92 9.07 3.75
CA GLY A 156 -3.19 9.07 5.01
C GLY A 156 -2.94 7.66 5.57
N ILE A 157 -3.92 6.75 5.45
CA ILE A 157 -3.74 5.34 5.84
C ILE A 157 -2.68 4.67 4.96
N ALA A 158 -2.73 4.85 3.63
CA ALA A 158 -1.76 4.28 2.70
C ALA A 158 -0.34 4.81 2.94
N ALA A 159 -0.19 6.11 3.24
CA ALA A 159 1.11 6.70 3.59
C ALA A 159 1.67 6.07 4.88
N ALA A 160 0.86 5.92 5.92
CA ALA A 160 1.28 5.28 7.17
C ALA A 160 1.63 3.79 6.97
N GLN A 161 0.94 3.06 6.09
CA GLN A 161 1.32 1.68 5.73
C GLN A 161 2.65 1.63 4.97
N LEU A 162 2.94 2.62 4.12
CA LEU A 162 4.23 2.73 3.43
C LEU A 162 5.37 2.97 4.43
N GLU A 163 5.14 3.82 5.44
CA GLU A 163 6.08 4.04 6.54
C GLU A 163 6.32 2.75 7.35
N ASP A 164 5.24 2.01 7.69
CA ASP A 164 5.36 0.72 8.38
C ASP A 164 6.16 -0.31 7.55
N ALA A 165 5.98 -0.35 6.22
CA ALA A 165 6.75 -1.23 5.34
C ALA A 165 8.26 -0.92 5.36
N VAL A 166 8.60 0.37 5.35
CA VAL A 166 10.00 0.82 5.41
C VAL A 166 10.59 0.62 6.81
N ASP A 167 9.80 0.83 7.86
CA ASP A 167 10.23 0.58 9.24
C ASP A 167 10.61 -0.90 9.46
N VAL A 168 9.83 -1.83 8.92
CA VAL A 168 10.15 -3.26 8.93
C VAL A 168 11.42 -3.58 8.16
N LEU A 169 11.71 -2.89 7.06
CA LEU A 169 12.99 -3.05 6.36
C LEU A 169 14.16 -2.55 7.21
N ILE A 170 14.02 -1.40 7.89
CA ILE A 170 15.08 -0.77 8.68
C ILE A 170 15.33 -1.52 9.99
N ASN A 171 14.27 -1.86 10.72
CA ASN A 171 14.34 -2.34 12.10
C ASN A 171 14.05 -3.85 12.25
N GLY A 172 13.58 -4.49 11.18
CA GLY A 172 13.15 -5.89 11.20
C GLY A 172 11.66 -6.07 11.53
N ASP A 173 11.19 -7.32 11.41
CA ASP A 173 9.79 -7.71 11.63
C ASP A 173 9.56 -8.47 12.97
N GLY A 174 10.58 -8.52 13.80
CA GLY A 174 10.58 -9.28 15.06
C GLY A 174 10.97 -10.76 14.89
N SER A 175 10.98 -11.31 13.67
CA SER A 175 11.51 -12.64 13.34
C SER A 175 12.84 -12.54 12.60
N LYS A 176 12.97 -11.57 11.72
CA LYS A 176 14.17 -11.27 10.95
C LYS A 176 14.68 -9.88 11.30
N ASP A 177 16.00 -9.74 11.34
CA ASP A 177 16.67 -8.49 11.63
C ASP A 177 16.46 -7.46 10.49
N GLY A 178 16.66 -6.18 10.79
CA GLY A 178 16.65 -5.11 9.80
C GLY A 178 17.78 -5.26 8.78
N ILE A 179 17.68 -4.50 7.69
CA ILE A 179 18.70 -4.51 6.63
C ILE A 179 20.01 -3.90 7.13
N THR A 180 21.12 -4.35 6.54
CA THR A 180 22.43 -3.76 6.79
C THR A 180 22.60 -2.47 5.96
N PHE A 181 23.14 -1.44 6.59
CA PHE A 181 23.44 -0.16 5.94
C PHE A 181 24.94 -0.03 5.71
N ALA A 182 25.34 0.09 4.44
CA ALA A 182 26.71 0.52 4.10
C ALA A 182 26.85 2.01 4.38
N SER A 183 27.92 2.42 5.07
CA SER A 183 28.16 3.85 5.38
C SER A 183 28.86 4.55 4.22
N SER A 184 28.37 5.73 3.82
CA SER A 184 28.99 6.62 2.85
C SER A 184 29.03 8.05 3.41
N THR A 185 30.10 8.77 3.17
CA THR A 185 30.22 10.18 3.60
C THR A 185 29.39 11.10 2.69
N SER A 186 29.35 10.80 1.39
CA SER A 186 28.55 11.51 0.41
C SER A 186 27.99 10.52 -0.60
N LEU A 187 26.69 10.61 -0.87
CA LEU A 187 26.04 9.74 -1.82
C LEU A 187 26.56 9.96 -3.24
N SER A 188 27.04 8.89 -3.87
CA SER A 188 27.60 8.89 -5.21
C SER A 188 27.01 7.77 -6.08
N TYR A 189 27.16 7.89 -7.39
CA TYR A 189 26.75 6.82 -8.32
C TYR A 189 27.48 5.49 -8.02
N ALA A 190 28.74 5.55 -7.57
CA ALA A 190 29.49 4.37 -7.17
C ALA A 190 28.86 3.61 -6.00
N ASP A 191 28.17 4.30 -5.08
CA ASP A 191 27.49 3.63 -3.97
C ASP A 191 26.26 2.87 -4.44
N PHE A 192 25.58 3.36 -5.49
CA PHE A 192 24.50 2.62 -6.15
C PHE A 192 25.00 1.37 -6.86
N LEU A 193 26.14 1.44 -7.53
CA LEU A 193 26.73 0.26 -8.16
C LEU A 193 27.13 -0.78 -7.13
N LYS A 194 27.62 -0.37 -5.95
CA LYS A 194 27.89 -1.29 -4.84
C LYS A 194 26.61 -1.91 -4.30
N LEU A 195 25.54 -1.12 -4.09
CA LEU A 195 24.23 -1.63 -3.67
C LEU A 195 23.66 -2.63 -4.67
N TRP A 196 23.73 -2.31 -5.96
CA TRP A 196 23.31 -3.25 -7.02
C TRP A 196 24.11 -4.55 -6.95
N GLY A 197 25.43 -4.48 -6.77
CA GLY A 197 26.29 -5.67 -6.65
C GLY A 197 26.03 -6.48 -5.38
N SER A 198 25.69 -5.83 -4.25
CA SER A 198 25.45 -6.51 -2.97
C SER A 198 24.10 -7.23 -2.90
N LEU A 199 23.14 -6.89 -3.77
CA LEU A 199 21.85 -7.55 -3.84
C LEU A 199 21.90 -8.92 -4.51
N ALA A 200 22.96 -9.28 -5.23
CA ALA A 200 23.05 -10.59 -5.89
C ALA A 200 22.83 -11.75 -4.89
N PRO A 201 22.00 -12.78 -5.19
CA PRO A 201 21.41 -13.10 -6.50
C PRO A 201 20.09 -12.39 -6.84
N TYR A 202 19.59 -11.52 -5.96
CA TYR A 202 18.36 -10.75 -6.18
C TYR A 202 18.57 -9.57 -7.16
N GLN A 203 17.49 -9.00 -7.65
CA GLN A 203 17.53 -7.92 -8.64
C GLN A 203 17.16 -6.58 -8.00
N LEU A 204 17.91 -5.54 -8.34
CA LEU A 204 17.54 -4.18 -7.98
C LEU A 204 16.40 -3.69 -8.88
N ASN A 205 15.19 -3.60 -8.36
CA ASN A 205 14.03 -3.12 -9.10
C ASN A 205 13.23 -2.04 -8.38
N ALA A 206 13.50 -1.80 -7.09
CA ALA A 206 12.93 -0.68 -6.34
C ALA A 206 13.97 -0.05 -5.41
N ILE A 207 13.86 1.27 -5.24
CA ILE A 207 14.64 2.07 -4.29
C ILE A 207 13.68 2.93 -3.49
N ALA A 208 13.70 2.78 -2.16
CA ALA A 208 12.93 3.61 -1.24
C ALA A 208 13.85 4.66 -0.60
N ALA A 209 13.40 5.91 -0.59
CA ALA A 209 14.13 7.02 0.00
C ALA A 209 13.21 8.11 0.55
N GLY A 210 13.66 8.78 1.61
CA GLY A 210 13.04 9.99 2.13
C GLY A 210 13.17 11.17 1.18
N THR A 211 12.61 12.30 1.56
CA THR A 211 12.66 13.53 0.75
C THR A 211 14.09 14.00 0.50
N ASP A 212 14.95 13.95 1.53
CA ASP A 212 16.37 14.28 1.46
C ASP A 212 17.11 13.33 0.51
N GLY A 213 16.87 12.02 0.63
CA GLY A 213 17.47 10.99 -0.21
C GLY A 213 17.13 11.18 -1.68
N ILE A 214 15.85 11.41 -2.00
CA ILE A 214 15.44 11.69 -3.38
C ILE A 214 16.07 12.96 -3.92
N GLN A 215 16.13 14.02 -3.13
CA GLN A 215 16.78 15.27 -3.55
C GLN A 215 18.27 15.05 -3.85
N LYS A 216 19.00 14.34 -3.00
CA LYS A 216 20.41 14.01 -3.23
C LYS A 216 20.60 13.10 -4.44
N LEU A 217 19.74 12.08 -4.62
CA LEU A 217 19.74 11.20 -5.79
C LEU A 217 19.60 11.97 -7.10
N LEU A 218 18.62 12.85 -7.17
CA LEU A 218 18.35 13.66 -8.35
C LEU A 218 19.44 14.73 -8.60
N GLN A 219 20.34 14.97 -7.65
CA GLN A 219 21.50 15.86 -7.85
C GLN A 219 22.72 15.16 -8.46
N ILE A 220 22.79 13.84 -8.40
CA ILE A 220 23.85 13.05 -9.02
C ILE A 220 23.81 13.25 -10.54
N SER A 221 24.98 13.48 -11.17
CA SER A 221 25.09 13.83 -12.59
C SER A 221 24.47 12.77 -13.52
N GLU A 222 24.68 11.50 -13.21
CA GLU A 222 24.20 10.35 -13.96
C GLU A 222 22.67 10.22 -13.92
N PHE A 223 22.04 10.71 -12.85
CA PHE A 223 20.58 10.78 -12.75
C PHE A 223 19.98 11.99 -13.49
N LYS A 224 20.77 13.04 -13.73
CA LYS A 224 20.33 14.22 -14.50
C LYS A 224 20.42 14.02 -16.00
N ASP A 225 21.26 13.08 -16.46
CA ASP A 225 21.46 12.83 -17.87
C ASP A 225 20.23 12.12 -18.46
N ALA A 226 19.51 12.82 -19.31
CA ALA A 226 18.32 12.28 -20.00
C ALA A 226 18.64 11.08 -20.91
N GLN A 227 19.90 10.90 -21.32
CA GLN A 227 20.36 9.76 -22.11
C GLN A 227 20.74 8.56 -21.22
N ALA A 228 21.07 8.78 -19.95
CA ALA A 228 21.50 7.74 -19.04
C ALA A 228 20.35 7.04 -18.27
N GLY A 229 19.10 7.52 -18.35
CA GLY A 229 18.01 6.75 -17.77
C GLY A 229 16.86 7.46 -17.08
N LEU A 230 16.87 8.79 -16.92
CA LEU A 230 15.69 9.50 -16.43
C LEU A 230 14.65 9.69 -17.54
N ASN A 231 13.88 8.67 -17.83
CA ASN A 231 12.74 8.77 -18.77
C ASN A 231 11.46 9.28 -18.06
N PHE A 232 11.63 10.24 -17.12
CA PHE A 232 10.51 10.86 -16.40
C PHE A 232 9.51 11.53 -17.32
N GLN A 233 9.99 12.15 -18.41
CA GLN A 233 9.14 12.85 -19.37
C GLN A 233 8.21 11.93 -20.17
N GLY A 234 8.56 10.64 -20.30
CA GLY A 234 7.76 9.68 -21.06
C GLY A 234 6.80 8.82 -20.24
N THR A 235 7.09 8.55 -18.98
CA THR A 235 6.34 7.59 -18.15
C THR A 235 5.65 8.19 -16.93
N GLY A 236 6.03 9.41 -16.52
CA GLY A 236 5.54 10.02 -15.27
C GLY A 236 6.02 9.31 -14.00
N LYS A 237 6.87 8.28 -14.12
CA LYS A 237 7.46 7.54 -13.00
C LYS A 237 8.94 7.85 -12.90
N LEU A 238 9.42 8.07 -11.68
CA LEU A 238 10.86 8.20 -11.41
C LEU A 238 11.49 6.82 -11.50
N VAL A 239 12.38 6.64 -12.47
CA VAL A 239 13.16 5.40 -12.66
C VAL A 239 14.64 5.77 -12.64
N THR A 240 15.43 4.98 -11.93
CA THR A 240 16.89 5.17 -11.85
C THR A 240 17.59 4.70 -13.14
N PRO A 241 18.85 5.13 -13.39
CA PRO A 241 19.64 4.62 -14.51
C PRO A 241 19.77 3.09 -14.55
N LEU A 242 19.64 2.42 -13.41
CA LEU A 242 19.65 0.95 -13.30
C LEU A 242 18.28 0.29 -13.51
N GLY A 243 17.25 1.08 -13.88
CA GLY A 243 15.91 0.56 -14.15
C GLY A 243 15.03 0.34 -12.91
N ALA A 244 15.52 0.65 -11.71
CA ALA A 244 14.75 0.54 -10.48
C ALA A 244 13.75 1.70 -10.33
N ALA A 245 12.53 1.38 -9.89
CA ALA A 245 11.53 2.39 -9.51
C ALA A 245 11.96 3.13 -8.25
N LEU A 246 11.79 4.46 -8.24
CA LEU A 246 12.09 5.28 -7.08
C LEU A 246 10.80 5.56 -6.29
N VAL A 247 10.74 5.07 -5.06
CA VAL A 247 9.60 5.19 -4.15
C VAL A 247 9.90 6.26 -3.11
N HIS A 248 9.07 7.30 -3.09
CA HIS A 248 9.19 8.38 -2.11
C HIS A 248 8.46 8.02 -0.81
N VAL A 249 9.18 7.99 0.29
CA VAL A 249 8.67 7.72 1.64
C VAL A 249 8.92 8.95 2.53
N PRO A 250 7.96 9.88 2.65
CA PRO A 250 8.19 11.16 3.34
C PRO A 250 8.59 11.03 4.82
N GLY A 251 8.07 10.00 5.51
CA GLY A 251 8.36 9.72 6.92
C GLY A 251 9.61 8.85 7.16
N MET A 252 10.38 8.51 6.11
CA MET A 252 11.61 7.74 6.27
C MET A 252 12.67 8.54 6.99
N GLU A 253 13.50 7.87 7.82
CA GLU A 253 14.63 8.45 8.52
C GLU A 253 15.62 9.08 7.53
N GLU A 254 16.03 10.32 7.81
CA GLU A 254 16.96 11.06 6.98
C GLU A 254 18.32 10.36 6.88
N GLY A 255 18.99 10.53 5.76
CA GLY A 255 20.31 9.94 5.54
C GLY A 255 20.30 8.44 5.22
N LYS A 256 19.15 7.87 4.92
CA LYS A 256 19.02 6.44 4.56
C LYS A 256 18.39 6.27 3.19
N ILE A 257 18.88 5.29 2.44
CA ILE A 257 18.30 4.82 1.18
C ILE A 257 18.29 3.30 1.21
N ILE A 258 17.20 2.71 0.76
CA ILE A 258 16.99 1.28 0.71
C ILE A 258 16.86 0.84 -0.75
N ALA A 259 17.65 -0.12 -1.15
CA ALA A 259 17.58 -0.80 -2.43
C ALA A 259 17.05 -2.22 -2.21
N LEU A 260 16.08 -2.65 -3.00
CA LEU A 260 15.44 -3.94 -2.79
C LEU A 260 14.96 -4.60 -4.09
N ASP A 261 14.80 -5.91 -4.02
CA ASP A 261 14.02 -6.68 -4.98
C ASP A 261 12.58 -6.79 -4.47
N LYS A 262 11.69 -5.99 -5.04
CA LYS A 262 10.28 -5.96 -4.65
C LYS A 262 9.58 -7.32 -4.76
N ASN A 263 10.10 -8.24 -5.61
CA ASN A 263 9.49 -9.56 -5.79
C ASN A 263 9.88 -10.56 -4.70
N CYS A 264 10.84 -10.20 -3.84
CA CYS A 264 11.45 -11.09 -2.86
C CYS A 264 11.59 -10.48 -1.46
N ALA A 265 11.50 -9.15 -1.31
CA ALA A 265 11.88 -8.48 -0.07
C ALA A 265 10.79 -8.52 1.00
N LEU A 266 9.58 -8.09 0.68
CA LEU A 266 8.51 -7.89 1.65
C LEU A 266 7.22 -8.59 1.25
N GLU A 267 6.49 -9.06 2.25
CA GLU A 267 5.09 -9.46 2.20
C GLU A 267 4.26 -8.46 2.99
N MET A 268 3.12 -8.03 2.44
CA MET A 268 2.09 -7.30 3.15
C MET A 268 1.01 -8.27 3.63
N VAL A 269 0.68 -8.24 4.90
CA VAL A 269 -0.41 -9.01 5.51
C VAL A 269 -1.56 -8.06 5.83
N GLN A 270 -2.72 -8.31 5.26
CA GLN A 270 -3.90 -7.47 5.44
C GLN A 270 -4.98 -8.26 6.19
N ALA A 271 -5.36 -7.79 7.38
CA ALA A 271 -6.40 -8.41 8.19
C ALA A 271 -7.76 -7.79 7.89
N GLY A 272 -8.54 -8.48 7.08
CA GLY A 272 -9.85 -8.02 6.63
C GLY A 272 -9.82 -6.85 5.66
N ASP A 273 -10.98 -6.24 5.46
CA ASP A 273 -11.18 -5.05 4.63
C ASP A 273 -11.12 -3.76 5.48
N VAL A 274 -11.30 -2.61 4.83
CA VAL A 274 -11.47 -1.34 5.52
C VAL A 274 -12.73 -1.39 6.39
N LEU A 275 -12.55 -1.22 7.68
CA LEU A 275 -13.63 -1.20 8.68
C LEU A 275 -14.21 0.21 8.76
N VAL A 276 -15.52 0.31 8.66
CA VAL A 276 -16.27 1.56 8.74
C VAL A 276 -17.37 1.42 9.77
N ASP A 277 -17.34 2.26 10.80
CA ASP A 277 -18.39 2.37 11.80
C ASP A 277 -18.88 3.81 11.88
N SER A 278 -20.17 4.00 12.10
CA SER A 278 -20.76 5.32 12.27
C SER A 278 -21.60 5.38 13.56
N ASP A 279 -21.51 6.50 14.25
CA ASP A 279 -22.26 6.74 15.48
C ASP A 279 -22.73 8.20 15.56
N LYS A 280 -23.86 8.42 16.26
CA LYS A 280 -24.46 9.73 16.46
C LYS A 280 -24.34 10.15 17.93
N LEU A 281 -23.67 11.28 18.14
CA LEU A 281 -23.65 11.93 19.45
C LEU A 281 -24.82 12.91 19.54
N ILE A 282 -25.95 12.43 20.04
CA ILE A 282 -27.21 13.17 20.07
C ILE A 282 -27.12 14.41 20.98
N ASP A 283 -26.38 14.32 22.09
CA ASP A 283 -26.16 15.41 23.05
C ASP A 283 -25.36 16.57 22.46
N ARG A 284 -24.54 16.32 21.42
CA ARG A 284 -23.71 17.32 20.75
C ARG A 284 -24.13 17.60 19.32
N GLN A 285 -25.15 16.90 18.81
CA GLN A 285 -25.61 16.96 17.42
C GLN A 285 -24.48 16.73 16.42
N LEU A 286 -23.61 15.75 16.73
CA LEU A 286 -22.48 15.34 15.89
C LEU A 286 -22.70 13.92 15.35
N GLU A 287 -22.32 13.71 14.12
CA GLU A 287 -22.16 12.38 13.52
C GLU A 287 -20.66 12.07 13.40
N LYS A 288 -20.29 10.87 13.81
CA LYS A 288 -18.92 10.37 13.72
C LYS A 288 -18.85 9.17 12.80
N ILE A 289 -17.87 9.17 11.92
CA ILE A 289 -17.55 8.07 11.02
C ILE A 289 -16.13 7.66 11.36
N SER A 290 -15.93 6.45 11.87
CA SER A 290 -14.61 5.87 12.04
C SER A 290 -14.25 5.01 10.83
N VAL A 291 -13.03 5.17 10.36
CA VAL A 291 -12.48 4.38 9.26
C VAL A 291 -11.14 3.83 9.70
N SER A 292 -10.93 2.53 9.55
CA SER A 292 -9.65 1.91 9.88
C SER A 292 -9.34 0.73 8.97
N ALA A 293 -8.04 0.47 8.79
CA ALA A 293 -7.51 -0.71 8.11
C ALA A 293 -6.42 -1.33 8.99
N ILE A 294 -6.29 -2.65 8.92
CA ILE A 294 -5.29 -3.40 9.68
C ILE A 294 -4.36 -4.07 8.68
N ALA A 295 -3.07 -3.77 8.80
CA ALA A 295 -2.03 -4.36 7.97
C ALA A 295 -0.74 -4.55 8.77
N GLY A 296 0.10 -5.46 8.31
CA GLY A 296 1.45 -5.66 8.80
C GLY A 296 2.38 -6.03 7.67
N PHE A 297 3.66 -6.03 7.93
CA PHE A 297 4.69 -6.34 6.96
C PHE A 297 5.66 -7.37 7.53
N ALA A 298 6.16 -8.24 6.68
CA ALA A 298 7.16 -9.23 7.05
C ALA A 298 8.23 -9.31 5.96
N ARG A 299 9.47 -9.57 6.37
CA ARG A 299 10.57 -9.83 5.45
C ARG A 299 10.48 -11.27 4.95
N ILE A 300 10.54 -11.46 3.62
CA ILE A 300 10.51 -12.80 3.02
C ILE A 300 11.94 -13.36 3.02
N PHE A 301 12.87 -12.69 2.31
CA PHE A 301 14.28 -13.08 2.24
C PHE A 301 15.17 -11.93 2.72
N GLU A 302 16.14 -12.28 3.58
CA GLU A 302 17.00 -11.26 4.21
C GLU A 302 17.94 -10.58 3.21
N GLY A 303 18.48 -11.32 2.25
CA GLY A 303 19.36 -10.78 1.21
C GLY A 303 18.68 -9.91 0.15
N ALA A 304 17.34 -9.92 0.09
CA ALA A 304 16.59 -9.23 -0.97
C ALA A 304 16.49 -7.70 -0.78
N ALA A 305 17.01 -7.16 0.32
CA ALA A 305 17.07 -5.72 0.56
C ALA A 305 18.37 -5.32 1.24
N GLN A 306 18.95 -4.20 0.83
CA GLN A 306 20.18 -3.62 1.34
C GLN A 306 20.03 -2.11 1.45
N GLY A 307 20.83 -1.46 2.32
CA GLY A 307 20.76 -0.03 2.53
C GLY A 307 22.10 0.69 2.40
N VAL A 308 22.03 1.99 2.15
CA VAL A 308 23.14 2.89 2.32
C VAL A 308 22.75 4.03 3.27
N SER A 309 23.60 4.35 4.23
CA SER A 309 23.49 5.53 5.07
C SER A 309 24.51 6.57 4.64
N TYR A 310 24.12 7.85 4.63
CA TYR A 310 24.97 8.96 4.26
C TYR A 310 24.77 10.13 5.21
N THR A 311 25.77 11.02 5.29
CA THR A 311 25.67 12.21 6.13
C THR A 311 24.73 13.24 5.50
N VAL A 312 23.73 13.68 6.26
CA VAL A 312 22.85 14.79 5.88
C VAL A 312 23.57 16.08 6.24
N GLU A 313 23.89 16.90 5.23
CA GLU A 313 24.46 18.25 5.38
C GLU A 313 23.36 19.28 5.51
#